data_9c99bc613c27058d02ee139aa9e0592c
#
_entry.id   9c99bc613c27058d02ee139aa9e0592c
#
_cell.length_a   1.000
_cell.length_b   1.000
_cell.length_c   1.000
_cell.angle_alpha   90.00
_cell.angle_beta   90.00
_cell.angle_gamma   90.00
#
_symmetry.space_group_name_H-M   'P 1'
#
loop_
_entity.id
_entity.type
_entity.pdbx_description
1 polymer ?
#
loop_
_entity_poly.entity_id
_entity_poly.type
_entity_poly.pdbx_seq_one_letter_code
_entity_poly.pdbx_strand_id
1 'polypeptide(L)'
;LPPAEYSLASQLANQLAAHIPLSSRIVCPLTLGGHIDHHLTRTAAQLIGRPLWYYADYPYLLQHAGRLHEYIAPDWRIEQIAISLDACRAWQDAVACYQSQISTFWTSMEEMRDAICHYWQKGGGSTLWRSLST
;
A
#
# COMPACT_ATOMS: atom_id res chain seq x y z
N LEU A 1 5.04 -0.28 -16.62
CA LEU A 1 3.76 0.33 -17.09
C LEU A 1 3.81 0.50 -18.60
N PRO A 2 2.69 0.28 -19.30
CA PRO A 2 2.51 0.71 -20.68
C PRO A 2 2.70 2.23 -20.85
N PRO A 3 3.04 2.74 -22.06
CA PRO A 3 3.33 4.17 -22.26
C PRO A 3 2.20 5.12 -21.86
N ALA A 4 0.94 4.72 -22.07
CA ALA A 4 -0.23 5.55 -21.70
C ALA A 4 -0.34 5.71 -20.18
N GLU A 5 -0.19 4.64 -19.44
CA GLU A 5 -0.22 4.63 -17.98
C GLU A 5 0.99 5.36 -17.38
N TYR A 6 2.16 5.27 -18.02
CA TYR A 6 3.32 6.07 -17.61
C TYR A 6 3.09 7.57 -17.79
N SER A 7 2.44 7.98 -18.89
CA SER A 7 2.04 9.37 -19.11
C SER A 7 1.06 9.85 -18.03
N LEU A 8 0.09 9.02 -17.66
CA LEU A 8 -0.83 9.30 -16.57
C LEU A 8 -0.12 9.41 -15.22
N ALA A 9 0.81 8.49 -14.92
CA ALA A 9 1.62 8.54 -13.70
C ALA A 9 2.41 9.85 -13.60
N SER A 10 2.99 10.32 -14.72
CA SER A 10 3.72 11.59 -14.77
C SER A 10 2.82 12.80 -14.50
N GLN A 11 1.62 12.82 -15.08
CA GLN A 11 0.64 13.87 -14.84
C GLN A 11 0.21 13.91 -13.35
N LEU A 12 -0.10 12.74 -12.78
CA LEU A 12 -0.45 12.58 -11.36
C LEU A 12 0.70 13.06 -10.46
N ALA A 13 1.94 12.67 -10.75
CA ALA A 13 3.10 13.08 -9.98
C ALA A 13 3.25 14.61 -9.94
N ASN A 14 3.09 15.28 -11.08
CA ASN A 14 3.17 16.74 -11.17
C ASN A 14 2.05 17.43 -10.37
N GLN A 15 0.83 16.92 -10.45
CA GLN A 15 -0.29 17.45 -9.69
C GLN A 15 -0.11 17.23 -8.18
N LEU A 16 0.28 16.04 -7.76
CA LEU A 16 0.48 15.69 -6.36
C LEU A 16 1.64 16.46 -5.75
N ALA A 17 2.76 16.61 -6.46
CA ALA A 17 3.93 17.35 -5.97
C ALA A 17 3.61 18.79 -5.59
N ALA A 18 2.66 19.42 -6.29
CA ALA A 18 2.21 20.78 -5.99
C ALA A 18 1.37 20.90 -4.71
N HIS A 19 0.78 19.80 -4.24
CA HIS A 19 -0.17 19.79 -3.12
C HIS A 19 0.36 19.08 -1.87
N ILE A 20 1.39 18.21 -1.99
CA ILE A 20 1.94 17.47 -0.86
C ILE A 20 2.98 18.35 -0.13
N PRO A 21 2.74 18.74 1.13
CA PRO A 21 3.71 19.50 1.92
C PRO A 21 5.06 18.79 1.98
N LEU A 22 6.16 19.55 1.97
CA LEU A 22 7.51 18.97 2.04
C LEU A 22 7.76 18.18 3.33
N SER A 23 7.05 18.50 4.42
CA SER A 23 7.12 17.78 5.70
C SER A 23 6.35 16.45 5.70
N SER A 24 5.51 16.19 4.69
CA SER A 24 4.70 14.97 4.62
C SER A 24 5.54 13.77 4.17
N ARG A 25 5.27 12.62 4.77
CA ARG A 25 5.76 11.33 4.27
C ARG A 25 4.88 10.89 3.11
N ILE A 26 5.50 10.30 2.10
CA ILE A 26 4.79 9.68 0.99
C ILE A 26 4.86 8.17 1.18
N VAL A 27 3.69 7.55 1.32
CA VAL A 27 3.55 6.11 1.48
C VAL A 27 2.84 5.55 0.26
N CYS A 28 3.39 4.50 -0.34
CA CYS A 28 2.83 3.89 -1.54
C CYS A 28 2.90 2.35 -1.51
N PRO A 29 2.15 1.63 -2.37
CA PRO A 29 2.14 0.17 -2.35
C PRO A 29 3.45 -0.44 -2.84
N LEU A 30 3.79 -1.64 -2.34
CA LEU A 30 4.85 -2.50 -2.89
C LEU A 30 4.48 -3.13 -4.23
N THR A 31 3.21 -3.07 -4.63
CA THR A 31 2.64 -3.67 -5.85
C THR A 31 2.54 -5.20 -5.85
N LEU A 32 2.42 -5.81 -4.67
CA LEU A 32 2.10 -7.22 -4.55
C LEU A 32 0.78 -7.53 -5.27
N GLY A 33 0.72 -8.66 -5.97
CA GLY A 33 -0.45 -9.01 -6.77
C GLY A 33 -0.49 -8.40 -8.18
N GLY A 34 0.37 -7.43 -8.48
CA GLY A 34 0.55 -6.90 -9.84
C GLY A 34 -0.62 -6.07 -10.38
N HIS A 35 -1.50 -5.53 -9.50
CA HIS A 35 -2.63 -4.71 -9.95
C HIS A 35 -2.13 -3.43 -10.62
N ILE A 36 -2.74 -3.08 -11.76
CA ILE A 36 -2.29 -1.93 -12.58
C ILE A 36 -2.36 -0.60 -11.82
N ASP A 37 -3.38 -0.39 -11.01
CA ASP A 37 -3.54 0.84 -10.22
C ASP A 37 -2.46 0.96 -9.13
N HIS A 38 -2.01 -0.15 -8.56
CA HIS A 38 -0.90 -0.15 -7.60
C HIS A 38 0.41 0.22 -8.29
N HIS A 39 0.67 -0.31 -9.49
CA HIS A 39 1.83 0.07 -10.30
C HIS A 39 1.78 1.54 -10.70
N LEU A 40 0.61 2.04 -11.12
CA LEU A 40 0.39 3.44 -11.48
C LEU A 40 0.68 4.35 -10.27
N THR A 41 0.11 4.03 -9.11
CA THR A 41 0.29 4.77 -7.86
C THR A 41 1.76 4.80 -7.44
N ARG A 42 2.44 3.65 -7.45
CA ARG A 42 3.87 3.56 -7.11
C ARG A 42 4.73 4.37 -8.08
N THR A 43 4.47 4.26 -9.38
CA THR A 43 5.22 5.02 -10.40
C THR A 43 5.03 6.52 -10.22
N ALA A 44 3.80 6.98 -10.00
CA ALA A 44 3.53 8.39 -9.72
C ALA A 44 4.28 8.87 -8.46
N ALA A 45 4.26 8.10 -7.38
CA ALA A 45 5.00 8.42 -6.16
C ALA A 45 6.51 8.52 -6.41
N GLN A 46 7.10 7.58 -7.17
CA GLN A 46 8.52 7.60 -7.53
C GLN A 46 8.90 8.83 -8.36
N LEU A 47 8.05 9.23 -9.29
CA LEU A 47 8.27 10.41 -10.15
C LEU A 47 8.23 11.74 -9.38
N ILE A 48 7.67 11.79 -8.17
CA ILE A 48 7.76 12.98 -7.29
C ILE A 48 9.20 13.23 -6.83
N GLY A 49 10.07 12.22 -6.83
CA GLY A 49 11.49 12.38 -6.51
C GLY A 49 11.78 12.66 -5.03
N ARG A 50 10.93 12.18 -4.12
CA ARG A 50 11.07 12.31 -2.67
C ARG A 50 11.27 10.94 -2.00
N PRO A 51 11.85 10.86 -0.79
CA PRO A 51 11.92 9.60 -0.04
C PRO A 51 10.55 8.95 0.11
N LEU A 52 10.49 7.64 -0.15
CA LEU A 52 9.25 6.87 -0.13
C LEU A 52 9.28 5.84 0.99
N TRP A 53 8.10 5.59 1.53
CA TRP A 53 7.77 4.46 2.38
C TRP A 53 6.81 3.55 1.63
N TYR A 54 6.98 2.25 1.78
CA TYR A 54 6.17 1.25 1.09
C TYR A 54 5.43 0.40 2.10
N TYR A 55 4.18 0.08 1.80
CA TYR A 55 3.39 -0.90 2.55
C TYR A 55 3.14 -2.16 1.71
N ALA A 56 2.96 -3.29 2.38
CA ALA A 56 2.56 -4.53 1.72
C ALA A 56 1.07 -4.49 1.39
N ASP A 57 0.73 -4.82 0.15
CA ASP A 57 -0.62 -4.75 -0.39
C ASP A 57 -1.49 -5.87 0.18
N TYR A 58 -2.26 -5.60 1.22
CA TYR A 58 -3.24 -6.52 1.77
C TYR A 58 -4.54 -6.45 0.95
N PRO A 59 -5.20 -7.56 0.60
CA PRO A 59 -4.88 -8.95 1.00
C PRO A 59 -3.93 -9.69 0.05
N TYR A 60 -3.41 -9.08 -1.01
CA TYR A 60 -2.51 -9.73 -1.97
C TYR A 60 -1.26 -10.32 -1.30
N LEU A 61 -0.77 -9.70 -0.23
CA LEU A 61 0.35 -10.20 0.55
C LEU A 61 0.15 -11.65 1.02
N LEU A 62 -1.09 -12.05 1.36
CA LEU A 62 -1.37 -13.40 1.84
C LEU A 62 -1.04 -14.47 0.79
N GLN A 63 -1.15 -14.14 -0.48
CA GLN A 63 -0.83 -15.03 -1.60
C GLN A 63 0.63 -14.93 -2.06
N HIS A 64 1.32 -13.86 -1.68
CA HIS A 64 2.66 -13.52 -2.18
C HIS A 64 3.72 -13.37 -1.07
N ALA A 65 3.42 -13.76 0.18
CA ALA A 65 4.32 -13.56 1.32
C ALA A 65 5.73 -14.13 1.11
N GLY A 66 5.85 -15.28 0.48
CA GLY A 66 7.14 -15.91 0.14
C GLY A 66 7.98 -15.14 -0.88
N ARG A 67 7.37 -14.21 -1.60
CA ARG A 67 8.03 -13.38 -2.63
C ARG A 67 8.28 -11.94 -2.18
N LEU A 68 7.97 -11.60 -0.94
CA LEU A 68 8.12 -10.22 -0.44
C LEU A 68 9.54 -9.68 -0.65
N HIS A 69 10.57 -10.53 -0.51
CA HIS A 69 11.96 -10.18 -0.72
C HIS A 69 12.30 -9.74 -2.16
N GLU A 70 11.47 -10.08 -3.15
CA GLU A 70 11.64 -9.64 -4.54
C GLU A 70 11.26 -8.16 -4.75
N TYR A 71 10.48 -7.60 -3.83
CA TYR A 71 9.94 -6.24 -3.90
C TYR A 71 10.70 -5.24 -3.03
N ILE A 72 11.58 -5.74 -2.15
CA ILE A 72 12.29 -4.96 -1.15
C ILE A 72 13.79 -5.07 -1.42
N ALA A 73 14.47 -3.93 -1.60
CA ALA A 73 15.92 -3.95 -1.74
C ALA A 73 16.61 -4.24 -0.38
N PRO A 74 17.76 -4.95 -0.37
CA PRO A 74 18.43 -5.34 0.87
C PRO A 74 18.87 -4.17 1.77
N ASP A 75 19.08 -3.00 1.20
CA ASP A 75 19.49 -1.77 1.88
C ASP A 75 18.33 -0.95 2.43
N TRP A 76 17.09 -1.35 2.16
CA TRP A 76 15.92 -0.65 2.68
C TRP A 76 15.79 -0.82 4.19
N ARG A 77 15.36 0.23 4.87
CA ARG A 77 15.10 0.19 6.31
C ARG A 77 13.67 -0.22 6.59
N ILE A 78 13.51 -0.98 7.68
CA ILE A 78 12.20 -1.36 8.21
C ILE A 78 11.81 -0.34 9.28
N GLU A 79 10.60 0.19 9.19
CA GLU A 79 9.97 1.02 10.20
C GLU A 79 8.72 0.32 10.72
N GLN A 80 8.64 0.13 12.04
CA GLN A 80 7.47 -0.46 12.69
C GLN A 80 6.57 0.65 13.22
N ILE A 81 5.28 0.57 12.87
CA ILE A 81 4.26 1.53 13.29
C ILE A 81 3.24 0.77 14.12
N ALA A 82 3.03 1.21 15.37
CA ALA A 82 2.01 0.63 16.22
C ALA A 82 0.62 0.96 15.68
N ILE A 83 -0.20 -0.06 15.49
CA ILE A 83 -1.59 0.08 15.06
C ILE A 83 -2.49 -0.28 16.25
N SER A 84 -3.24 0.69 16.76
CA SER A 84 -4.19 0.49 17.84
C SER A 84 -5.41 -0.32 17.39
N LEU A 85 -6.19 -0.83 18.34
CA LEU A 85 -7.46 -1.48 18.03
C LEU A 85 -8.43 -0.53 17.32
N ASP A 86 -8.45 0.75 17.70
CA ASP A 86 -9.31 1.74 17.03
C ASP A 86 -8.86 2.00 15.60
N ALA A 87 -7.56 2.02 15.33
CA ALA A 87 -7.03 2.10 13.98
C ALA A 87 -7.39 0.84 13.15
N CYS A 88 -7.36 -0.35 13.74
CA CYS A 88 -7.82 -1.57 13.09
C CYS A 88 -9.31 -1.49 12.73
N ARG A 89 -10.14 -0.99 13.62
CA ARG A 89 -11.58 -0.78 13.36
C ARG A 89 -11.82 0.24 12.25
N ALA A 90 -11.09 1.35 12.27
CA ALA A 90 -11.16 2.36 11.22
C ALA A 90 -10.74 1.77 9.85
N TRP A 91 -9.75 0.89 9.82
CA TRP A 91 -9.38 0.16 8.61
C TRP A 91 -10.49 -0.75 8.11
N GLN A 92 -11.11 -1.54 9.01
CA GLN A 92 -12.27 -2.37 8.66
C GLN A 92 -13.42 -1.53 8.08
N ASP A 93 -13.71 -0.38 8.67
CA ASP A 93 -14.77 0.52 8.20
C ASP A 93 -14.43 1.14 6.84
N ALA A 94 -13.17 1.52 6.61
CA ALA A 94 -12.71 2.05 5.33
C ALA A 94 -12.85 1.00 4.22
N VAL A 95 -12.44 -0.25 4.47
CA VAL A 95 -12.60 -1.35 3.49
C VAL A 95 -14.07 -1.65 3.23
N ALA A 96 -14.92 -1.59 4.25
CA ALA A 96 -16.37 -1.80 4.14
C ALA A 96 -17.06 -0.80 3.18
N CYS A 97 -16.48 0.37 2.94
CA CYS A 97 -17.01 1.34 1.97
C CYS A 97 -16.91 0.84 0.52
N TYR A 98 -16.01 -0.09 0.23
CA TYR A 98 -15.82 -0.68 -1.11
C TYR A 98 -16.71 -1.92 -1.33
N GLN A 99 -18.01 -1.77 -1.11
CA GLN A 99 -18.97 -2.89 -1.10
C GLN A 99 -18.90 -3.77 -2.34
N SER A 100 -18.74 -3.17 -3.53
CA SER A 100 -18.65 -3.91 -4.80
C SER A 100 -17.37 -4.77 -4.93
N GLN A 101 -16.36 -4.54 -4.10
CA GLN A 101 -15.08 -5.24 -4.15
C GLN A 101 -14.92 -6.31 -3.07
N ILE A 102 -15.81 -6.33 -2.07
CA ILE A 102 -15.73 -7.29 -0.95
C ILE A 102 -15.75 -8.72 -1.46
N SER A 103 -16.66 -9.05 -2.41
CA SER A 103 -16.79 -10.40 -2.97
C SER A 103 -15.58 -10.89 -3.78
N THR A 104 -14.65 -10.00 -4.12
CA THR A 104 -13.40 -10.39 -4.79
C THR A 104 -12.49 -11.20 -3.86
N PHE A 105 -12.52 -10.94 -2.55
CA PHE A 105 -11.61 -11.52 -1.58
C PHE A 105 -12.31 -12.28 -0.46
N TRP A 106 -13.56 -11.94 -0.14
CA TRP A 106 -14.30 -12.51 1.00
C TRP A 106 -15.74 -12.82 0.62
N THR A 107 -16.34 -13.78 1.32
CA THR A 107 -17.73 -14.21 1.07
C THR A 107 -18.76 -13.26 1.72
N SER A 108 -18.32 -12.49 2.72
CA SER A 108 -19.20 -11.57 3.46
C SER A 108 -18.41 -10.40 4.05
N MET A 109 -19.15 -9.38 4.48
CA MET A 109 -18.61 -8.25 5.22
C MET A 109 -18.03 -8.67 6.58
N GLU A 110 -18.66 -9.64 7.24
CA GLU A 110 -18.19 -10.21 8.50
C GLU A 110 -16.85 -10.92 8.32
N GLU A 111 -16.75 -11.80 7.31
CA GLU A 111 -15.49 -12.47 6.98
C GLU A 111 -14.36 -11.48 6.68
N MET A 112 -14.64 -10.40 5.97
CA MET A 112 -13.67 -9.33 5.72
C MET A 112 -13.17 -8.70 7.02
N ARG A 113 -14.07 -8.36 7.93
CA ARG A 113 -13.72 -7.76 9.22
C ARG A 113 -12.89 -8.71 10.07
N ASP A 114 -13.27 -9.97 10.14
CA ASP A 114 -12.53 -11.00 10.87
C ASP A 114 -11.14 -11.21 10.28
N ALA A 115 -11.01 -11.24 8.95
CA ALA A 115 -9.74 -11.40 8.26
C ALA A 115 -8.78 -10.24 8.55
N ILE A 116 -9.27 -8.99 8.52
CA ILE A 116 -8.47 -7.81 8.85
C ILE A 116 -8.04 -7.83 10.33
N CYS A 117 -8.96 -8.15 11.23
CA CYS A 117 -8.66 -8.27 12.65
C CYS A 117 -7.59 -9.34 12.93
N HIS A 118 -7.73 -10.50 12.33
CA HIS A 118 -6.76 -11.60 12.45
C HIS A 118 -5.37 -11.20 11.90
N TYR A 119 -5.33 -10.56 10.75
CA TYR A 119 -4.09 -10.05 10.15
C TYR A 119 -3.42 -9.01 11.06
N TRP A 120 -4.19 -8.07 11.60
CA TRP A 120 -3.71 -7.08 12.56
C TRP A 120 -3.16 -7.70 13.85
N GLN A 121 -3.86 -8.69 14.44
CA GLN A 121 -3.42 -9.39 15.64
C GLN A 121 -2.07 -10.09 15.47
N LYS A 122 -1.71 -10.47 14.25
CA LYS A 122 -0.42 -11.05 13.89
C LYS A 122 0.64 -10.01 13.54
N GLY A 123 0.39 -8.73 13.78
CA GLY A 123 1.29 -7.63 13.45
C GLY A 123 1.16 -7.15 12.00
N GLY A 124 0.15 -7.59 11.25
CA GLY A 124 -0.09 -7.16 9.89
C GLY A 124 -0.40 -5.68 9.79
N GLY A 125 0.08 -5.03 8.72
CA GLY A 125 -0.12 -3.61 8.47
C GLY A 125 0.81 -2.68 9.27
N SER A 126 1.59 -3.20 10.22
CA SER A 126 2.46 -2.39 11.09
C SER A 126 3.82 -2.09 10.49
N THR A 127 4.19 -2.68 9.37
CA THR A 127 5.52 -2.57 8.77
C THR A 127 5.50 -1.66 7.56
N LEU A 128 6.40 -0.68 7.55
CA LEU A 128 6.76 0.10 6.35
C LEU A 128 8.22 -0.16 5.99
N TRP A 129 8.50 -0.18 4.71
CA TRP A 129 9.85 -0.26 4.16
C TRP A 129 10.24 1.08 3.58
N ARG A 130 11.36 1.64 4.05
CA ARG A 130 11.87 2.90 3.56
C ARG A 130 12.99 2.68 2.57
N SER A 131 12.82 3.15 1.35
CA SER A 131 13.88 3.28 0.37
C SER A 131 14.90 4.32 0.84
N LEU A 132 16.20 4.02 0.74
CA LEU A 132 17.29 4.95 1.08
C LEU A 132 17.72 5.80 -0.10
N SER A 133 17.37 5.39 -1.32
CA SER A 133 17.60 6.15 -2.54
C SER A 133 16.36 6.94 -2.94
N THR A 134 16.56 8.20 -3.25
CA THR A 134 15.58 9.06 -3.94
C THR A 134 15.50 8.67 -5.40
#